data_183a824a3498ac2e9c7575a83fecf4ae
#
_entry.id   183a824a3498ac2e9c7575a83fecf4ae
#
_cell.length_a   1.000
_cell.length_b   1.000
_cell.length_c   1.000
_cell.angle_alpha   90.00
_cell.angle_beta   90.00
_cell.angle_gamma   90.00
#
_symmetry.space_group_name_H-M   'P 1'
#
loop_
_entity.id
_entity.type
_entity.pdbx_description
1 polymer ?
#
loop_
_entity_poly.entity_id
_entity_poly.type
_entity_poly.pdbx_seq_one_letter_code
_entity_poly.pdbx_strand_id
1 'polypeptide(L)'
;MTGGFLSAENLLRGGPQGLPHAVERALWHLGFTDVRIVDGAGDAGADLLAVRNHEQWVFQCKWSSRGPVGRDGVDDLERARTRYRADKAILVTNTSLNRTAESRRQALASIGIKITVWDGPTLANIWERMPSRVASAYELRPYQREAADKIEADLGANGRALLVLATGLGKTVVGGETIARFLTKHPGSAVLVVAHMKDLVEQLERALWHHLDKDVPTRLLTGETKPISYDGVLVGTVESVLGAVRSGWSPKLVMVDETHHVGEQGRFAELLDLCGDAVKLGVTATPWRGDKFDITARFGPASFSMGIAEGMAAGYLSAVDYRLFVDNIDWETVKRESEHGYSIKDLNRKLFLPQRDDEIIEHLRLVWRETKDPRAILFCQTIEHAEHVAQLLTRADQSWRNASFLHSGLTRQRRQILLNEFRLGRVPIITCVDVFNEGVDVPDVNLIGFLRVTHSRRIFVQQIGRGLRLSPGKESLKVLDFVTDIRRVAAALDLKRALDAAETEELRIPQSAHSRIEFSDETAGGLLDHWIEDAASLETAADEVRLQFPSQGGIE
;
A
#
# COMPACT_ATOMS: atom_id res chain seq x y z
N MET A 1 13.63 28.29 -19.84
CA MET A 1 14.49 27.30 -19.14
C MET A 1 13.80 27.00 -17.83
N THR A 2 13.04 25.99 -17.80
CA THR A 2 12.38 25.52 -16.59
C THR A 2 13.44 24.83 -15.72
N GLY A 3 13.93 25.54 -14.71
CA GLY A 3 14.79 24.92 -13.69
C GLY A 3 14.04 23.74 -13.08
N GLY A 4 14.69 22.57 -12.98
CA GLY A 4 14.09 21.37 -12.40
C GLY A 4 13.65 21.57 -10.94
N PHE A 5 13.12 20.54 -10.33
CA PHE A 5 12.58 20.60 -8.96
C PHE A 5 13.62 21.00 -7.90
N LEU A 6 14.94 20.94 -8.19
CA LEU A 6 16.02 21.46 -7.34
C LEU A 6 16.44 22.90 -7.68
N SER A 7 15.74 23.62 -8.58
CA SER A 7 16.05 25.01 -8.87
C SER A 7 15.79 25.92 -7.66
N ALA A 8 16.58 26.98 -7.54
CA ALA A 8 16.42 27.95 -6.44
C ALA A 8 14.98 28.49 -6.35
N GLU A 9 14.34 28.74 -7.48
CA GLU A 9 12.95 29.22 -7.55
C GLU A 9 11.97 28.18 -7.02
N ASN A 10 12.05 26.91 -7.45
CA ASN A 10 11.16 25.84 -7.00
C ASN A 10 11.39 25.50 -5.51
N LEU A 11 12.62 25.50 -5.04
CA LEU A 11 12.95 25.27 -3.63
C LEU A 11 12.44 26.42 -2.75
N LEU A 12 12.58 27.67 -3.21
CA LEU A 12 12.05 28.82 -2.46
C LEU A 12 10.53 28.76 -2.36
N ARG A 13 9.85 28.46 -3.47
CA ARG A 13 8.38 28.38 -3.55
C ARG A 13 7.81 27.17 -2.79
N GLY A 14 8.52 26.04 -2.78
CA GLY A 14 8.10 24.83 -2.08
C GLY A 14 8.06 24.97 -0.56
N GLY A 15 8.76 25.95 0.00
CA GLY A 15 8.76 26.20 1.42
C GLY A 15 9.45 25.10 2.25
N PRO A 16 9.24 25.12 3.58
CA PRO A 16 9.88 24.15 4.49
C PRO A 16 9.54 22.68 4.18
N GLN A 17 8.32 22.41 3.71
CA GLN A 17 7.88 21.05 3.35
C GLN A 17 8.34 20.62 1.95
N GLY A 18 8.51 21.58 1.04
CA GLY A 18 8.95 21.31 -0.34
C GLY A 18 10.41 20.92 -0.44
N LEU A 19 11.27 21.40 0.44
CA LEU A 19 12.70 21.08 0.43
C LEU A 19 12.95 19.57 0.71
N PRO A 20 12.45 18.98 1.80
CA PRO A 20 12.60 17.53 2.04
C PRO A 20 12.03 16.68 0.91
N HIS A 21 10.88 17.06 0.36
CA HIS A 21 10.23 16.38 -0.76
C HIS A 21 11.07 16.40 -2.05
N ALA A 22 11.66 17.55 -2.39
CA ALA A 22 12.56 17.66 -3.53
C ALA A 22 13.85 16.83 -3.33
N VAL A 23 14.40 16.83 -2.10
CA VAL A 23 15.54 16.00 -1.73
C VAL A 23 15.21 14.51 -1.82
N GLU A 24 14.06 14.09 -1.32
CA GLU A 24 13.59 12.70 -1.42
C GLU A 24 13.62 12.21 -2.88
N ARG A 25 13.03 13.00 -3.80
CA ARG A 25 13.06 12.68 -5.23
C ARG A 25 14.48 12.61 -5.80
N ALA A 26 15.35 13.57 -5.44
CA ALA A 26 16.74 13.59 -5.88
C ALA A 26 17.52 12.36 -5.41
N LEU A 27 17.29 11.90 -4.18
CA LEU A 27 17.96 10.71 -3.65
C LEU A 27 17.65 9.45 -4.46
N TRP A 28 16.40 9.28 -4.90
CA TRP A 28 16.03 8.18 -5.80
C TRP A 28 16.79 8.25 -7.14
N HIS A 29 16.85 9.41 -7.78
CA HIS A 29 17.60 9.58 -9.01
C HIS A 29 19.13 9.37 -8.82
N LEU A 30 19.66 9.68 -7.64
CA LEU A 30 21.06 9.46 -7.29
C LEU A 30 21.40 8.00 -6.94
N GLY A 31 20.42 7.08 -7.00
CA GLY A 31 20.61 5.66 -6.72
C GLY A 31 20.69 5.31 -5.23
N PHE A 32 20.13 6.16 -4.36
CA PHE A 32 19.86 5.76 -2.98
C PHE A 32 18.71 4.77 -2.92
N THR A 33 18.78 3.90 -1.95
CA THR A 33 17.72 2.94 -1.61
C THR A 33 17.17 3.24 -0.22
N ASP A 34 16.01 2.66 0.11
CA ASP A 34 15.40 2.80 1.42
C ASP A 34 15.24 4.27 1.88
N VAL A 35 14.89 5.14 0.92
CA VAL A 35 14.67 6.57 1.19
C VAL A 35 13.38 6.74 1.99
N ARG A 36 13.48 7.38 3.16
CA ARG A 36 12.37 7.53 4.11
C ARG A 36 12.32 8.93 4.67
N ILE A 37 11.13 9.53 4.69
CA ILE A 37 10.85 10.73 5.49
C ILE A 37 10.63 10.29 6.94
N VAL A 38 11.32 10.96 7.88
CA VAL A 38 11.24 10.69 9.32
C VAL A 38 10.85 11.92 10.13
N ASP A 39 10.46 13.00 9.46
CA ASP A 39 10.07 14.29 10.05
C ASP A 39 9.01 14.13 11.14
N GLY A 40 9.26 14.69 12.33
CA GLY A 40 8.32 14.72 13.44
C GLY A 40 8.94 14.78 14.84
N ALA A 41 8.13 14.99 15.89
CA ALA A 41 8.62 15.05 17.27
C ALA A 41 9.27 13.72 17.69
N GLY A 42 10.55 13.76 18.00
CA GLY A 42 11.37 12.59 18.34
C GLY A 42 12.28 12.07 17.21
N ASP A 43 12.32 12.75 16.07
CA ASP A 43 13.22 12.49 14.95
C ASP A 43 14.69 12.83 15.25
N ALA A 44 14.95 13.45 16.40
CA ALA A 44 16.26 13.98 16.81
C ALA A 44 16.84 14.98 15.81
N GLY A 45 16.02 15.58 14.94
CA GLY A 45 16.40 16.53 13.93
C GLY A 45 16.78 15.89 12.59
N ALA A 46 16.29 14.70 12.27
CA ALA A 46 16.37 14.12 10.93
C ALA A 46 15.09 14.38 10.14
N ASP A 47 15.20 14.73 8.86
CA ASP A 47 14.05 14.80 7.95
C ASP A 47 13.99 13.58 7.03
N LEU A 48 15.15 13.06 6.58
CA LEU A 48 15.20 11.87 5.73
C LEU A 48 16.32 10.91 6.19
N LEU A 49 16.07 9.64 5.96
CA LEU A 49 17.04 8.56 6.01
C LEU A 49 17.13 7.89 4.65
N ALA A 50 18.32 7.43 4.27
CA ALA A 50 18.50 6.68 3.04
C ALA A 50 19.74 5.76 3.14
N VAL A 51 19.79 4.75 2.28
CA VAL A 51 20.93 3.83 2.19
C VAL A 51 21.59 3.96 0.83
N ARG A 52 22.93 3.98 0.80
CA ARG A 52 23.71 3.91 -0.41
C ARG A 52 25.01 3.16 -0.16
N ASN A 53 25.34 2.18 -1.00
CA ASN A 53 26.52 1.35 -0.86
C ASN A 53 26.66 0.72 0.54
N HIS A 54 25.56 0.24 1.12
CA HIS A 54 25.45 -0.30 2.49
C HIS A 54 25.74 0.70 3.61
N GLU A 55 25.93 1.99 3.33
CA GLU A 55 26.06 3.04 4.32
C GLU A 55 24.69 3.66 4.63
N GLN A 56 24.43 3.92 5.91
CA GLN A 56 23.25 4.65 6.40
C GLN A 56 23.53 6.16 6.31
N TRP A 57 22.66 6.88 5.61
CA TRP A 57 22.73 8.33 5.45
C TRP A 57 21.58 9.01 6.16
N VAL A 58 21.87 10.11 6.86
CA VAL A 58 20.88 10.97 7.50
C VAL A 58 20.92 12.37 6.90
N PHE A 59 19.75 12.93 6.64
CA PHE A 59 19.60 14.26 6.05
C PHE A 59 18.75 15.13 6.98
N GLN A 60 19.21 16.37 7.20
CA GLN A 60 18.46 17.45 7.82
C GLN A 60 18.26 18.55 6.80
N CYS A 61 17.03 18.96 6.56
CA CYS A 61 16.64 19.99 5.61
C CYS A 61 16.29 21.29 6.35
N LYS A 62 17.02 22.35 6.08
CA LYS A 62 16.75 23.68 6.66
C LYS A 62 16.44 24.67 5.55
N TRP A 63 15.14 24.92 5.36
CA TRP A 63 14.66 25.92 4.41
C TRP A 63 14.71 27.32 5.04
N SER A 64 15.07 28.33 4.22
CA SER A 64 15.07 29.71 4.64
C SER A 64 14.61 30.65 3.52
N SER A 65 13.72 31.59 3.86
CA SER A 65 13.27 32.66 2.95
C SER A 65 14.09 33.94 3.06
N ARG A 66 14.92 34.08 4.09
CA ARG A 66 15.55 35.36 4.46
C ARG A 66 17.08 35.34 4.57
N GLY A 67 17.72 34.26 4.20
CA GLY A 67 19.19 34.23 4.25
C GLY A 67 19.79 32.95 4.82
N PRO A 68 21.07 32.96 5.21
CA PRO A 68 21.82 31.77 5.61
C PRO A 68 21.26 31.08 6.86
N VAL A 69 21.37 29.76 6.88
CA VAL A 69 20.94 28.88 7.99
C VAL A 69 21.89 28.95 9.17
N GLY A 70 21.31 28.93 10.38
CA GLY A 70 22.04 29.01 11.65
C GLY A 70 22.61 27.67 12.17
N ARG A 71 23.27 27.76 13.34
CA ARG A 71 23.92 26.65 14.02
C ARG A 71 22.96 25.47 14.35
N ASP A 72 21.71 25.77 14.64
CA ASP A 72 20.71 24.77 15.09
C ASP A 72 20.58 23.59 14.13
N GLY A 73 20.65 23.84 12.80
CA GLY A 73 20.64 22.78 11.79
C GLY A 73 21.81 21.80 11.90
N VAL A 74 22.97 22.29 12.30
CA VAL A 74 24.20 21.46 12.51
C VAL A 74 24.06 20.62 13.78
N ASP A 75 23.56 21.23 14.88
CA ASP A 75 23.38 20.54 16.16
C ASP A 75 22.25 19.50 16.07
N ASP A 76 21.17 19.79 15.34
CA ASP A 76 20.09 18.83 15.03
C ASP A 76 20.63 17.60 14.30
N LEU A 77 21.40 17.81 13.25
CA LEU A 77 21.98 16.74 12.44
C LEU A 77 22.99 15.88 13.21
N GLU A 78 23.76 16.46 14.12
CA GLU A 78 24.68 15.72 15.01
C GLU A 78 23.89 14.74 15.90
N ARG A 79 22.79 15.20 16.51
CA ARG A 79 21.91 14.36 17.32
C ARG A 79 21.28 13.24 16.48
N ALA A 80 20.78 13.58 15.29
CA ALA A 80 20.19 12.63 14.35
C ALA A 80 21.20 11.55 13.94
N ARG A 81 22.42 11.94 13.58
CA ARG A 81 23.50 11.01 13.22
C ARG A 81 23.74 9.97 14.32
N THR A 82 23.80 10.39 15.56
CA THR A 82 24.02 9.51 16.72
C THR A 82 22.84 8.59 16.95
N ARG A 83 21.62 9.12 16.92
CA ARG A 83 20.38 8.36 17.15
C ARG A 83 20.17 7.24 16.11
N TYR A 84 20.39 7.57 14.85
CA TYR A 84 20.19 6.64 13.73
C TYR A 84 21.46 5.84 13.39
N ARG A 85 22.58 6.05 14.11
CA ARG A 85 23.89 5.42 13.85
C ARG A 85 24.30 5.58 12.40
N ALA A 86 24.08 6.79 11.85
CA ALA A 86 24.35 7.05 10.45
C ALA A 86 25.83 7.23 10.17
N ASP A 87 26.30 6.63 9.06
CA ASP A 87 27.67 6.74 8.58
C ASP A 87 27.94 8.12 7.99
N LYS A 88 26.96 8.69 7.33
CA LYS A 88 27.02 9.99 6.65
C LYS A 88 25.93 10.92 7.16
N ALA A 89 26.27 12.19 7.33
CA ALA A 89 25.37 13.24 7.78
C ALA A 89 25.39 14.42 6.80
N ILE A 90 24.24 14.77 6.25
CA ILE A 90 24.07 15.79 5.21
C ILE A 90 23.11 16.87 5.70
N LEU A 91 23.60 18.12 5.79
CA LEU A 91 22.76 19.29 6.00
C LEU A 91 22.36 19.84 4.63
N VAL A 92 21.08 19.87 4.35
CA VAL A 92 20.53 20.38 3.09
C VAL A 92 19.87 21.74 3.34
N THR A 93 20.17 22.72 2.48
CA THR A 93 19.52 24.03 2.52
C THR A 93 19.36 24.62 1.14
N ASN A 94 18.29 25.40 0.93
CA ASN A 94 18.09 26.19 -0.29
C ASN A 94 18.96 27.45 -0.37
N THR A 95 19.73 27.76 0.69
CA THR A 95 20.60 28.94 0.78
C THR A 95 22.04 28.54 1.08
N SER A 96 22.66 29.11 2.12
CA SER A 96 24.01 28.79 2.60
C SER A 96 24.04 28.73 4.13
N LEU A 97 25.17 28.37 4.71
CA LEU A 97 25.40 28.47 6.17
C LEU A 97 25.88 29.84 6.56
N ASN A 98 25.45 30.31 7.73
CA ASN A 98 26.05 31.50 8.36
C ASN A 98 27.39 31.14 9.06
N ARG A 99 28.11 32.19 9.53
CA ARG A 99 29.43 32.01 10.16
C ARG A 99 29.37 31.10 11.41
N THR A 100 28.31 31.16 12.22
CA THR A 100 28.21 30.37 13.45
C THR A 100 27.92 28.89 13.14
N ALA A 101 27.14 28.59 12.13
CA ALA A 101 26.90 27.23 11.63
C ALA A 101 28.20 26.62 11.06
N GLU A 102 28.94 27.39 10.26
CA GLU A 102 30.19 26.94 9.65
C GLU A 102 31.25 26.67 10.71
N SER A 103 31.41 27.57 11.72
CA SER A 103 32.32 27.35 12.84
C SER A 103 31.96 26.08 13.64
N ARG A 104 30.68 25.83 13.86
CA ARG A 104 30.23 24.61 14.55
C ARG A 104 30.55 23.36 13.73
N ARG A 105 30.30 23.37 12.42
CA ARG A 105 30.62 22.28 11.49
C ARG A 105 32.13 21.96 11.51
N GLN A 106 32.98 22.98 11.51
CA GLN A 106 34.44 22.83 11.59
C GLN A 106 34.89 22.27 12.96
N ALA A 107 34.28 22.72 14.05
CA ALA A 107 34.56 22.18 15.39
C ALA A 107 34.18 20.69 15.48
N LEU A 108 33.07 20.26 14.88
CA LEU A 108 32.69 18.83 14.80
C LEU A 108 33.67 18.04 13.94
N ALA A 109 34.15 18.60 12.82
CA ALA A 109 35.13 17.97 11.96
C ALA A 109 36.48 17.74 12.66
N SER A 110 36.91 18.65 13.56
CA SER A 110 38.13 18.49 14.33
C SER A 110 38.10 17.32 15.32
N ILE A 111 36.93 16.86 15.71
CA ILE A 111 36.72 15.68 16.57
C ILE A 111 36.25 14.43 15.77
N GLY A 112 36.43 14.46 14.44
CA GLY A 112 36.11 13.32 13.55
C GLY A 112 34.64 13.21 13.10
N ILE A 113 33.79 14.17 13.44
CA ILE A 113 32.37 14.18 13.01
C ILE A 113 32.25 15.03 11.75
N LYS A 114 32.16 14.37 10.58
CA LYS A 114 32.04 15.06 9.29
C LYS A 114 30.58 15.30 8.92
N ILE A 115 30.21 16.57 8.77
CA ILE A 115 28.93 17.01 8.22
C ILE A 115 29.18 17.61 6.84
N THR A 116 28.52 17.05 5.83
CA THR A 116 28.51 17.57 4.45
C THR A 116 27.33 18.52 4.27
N VAL A 117 27.53 19.58 3.49
CA VAL A 117 26.47 20.56 3.20
C VAL A 117 26.06 20.47 1.74
N TRP A 118 24.77 20.35 1.49
CA TRP A 118 24.17 20.54 0.19
C TRP A 118 23.41 21.89 0.21
N ASP A 119 24.09 22.92 -0.20
CA ASP A 119 23.54 24.27 -0.35
C ASP A 119 22.95 24.49 -1.74
N GLY A 120 22.39 25.67 -1.99
CA GLY A 120 21.74 25.98 -3.27
C GLY A 120 22.62 25.69 -4.50
N PRO A 121 23.90 26.16 -4.57
CA PRO A 121 24.82 25.81 -5.65
C PRO A 121 25.09 24.30 -5.78
N THR A 122 25.23 23.59 -4.66
CA THR A 122 25.42 22.14 -4.64
C THR A 122 24.19 21.41 -5.17
N LEU A 123 22.99 21.82 -4.79
CA LEU A 123 21.75 21.24 -5.27
C LEU A 123 21.57 21.47 -6.79
N ALA A 124 21.93 22.64 -7.30
CA ALA A 124 21.94 22.90 -8.75
C ALA A 124 22.92 21.98 -9.50
N ASN A 125 24.12 21.77 -8.96
CA ASN A 125 25.10 20.85 -9.54
C ASN A 125 24.64 19.37 -9.47
N ILE A 126 23.96 18.98 -8.37
CA ILE A 126 23.34 17.67 -8.25
C ILE A 126 22.29 17.49 -9.35
N TRP A 127 21.44 18.48 -9.58
CA TRP A 127 20.44 18.44 -10.64
C TRP A 127 21.04 18.17 -12.03
N GLU A 128 22.11 18.87 -12.38
CA GLU A 128 22.77 18.72 -13.68
C GLU A 128 23.34 17.31 -13.87
N ARG A 129 23.96 16.75 -12.82
CA ARG A 129 24.70 15.49 -12.87
C ARG A 129 23.87 14.25 -12.60
N MET A 130 22.70 14.38 -11.96
CA MET A 130 21.89 13.21 -11.65
C MET A 130 21.25 12.61 -12.92
N PRO A 131 21.10 11.28 -12.99
CA PRO A 131 20.45 10.60 -14.10
C PRO A 131 19.04 11.13 -14.37
N SER A 132 18.63 11.15 -15.64
CA SER A 132 17.26 11.53 -16.00
C SER A 132 16.23 10.60 -15.38
N ARG A 133 16.51 9.30 -15.40
CA ARG A 133 15.65 8.27 -14.78
C ARG A 133 16.29 7.71 -13.53
N VAL A 134 15.45 7.25 -12.61
CA VAL A 134 15.88 6.53 -11.41
C VAL A 134 16.59 5.23 -11.84
N ALA A 135 17.82 5.02 -11.35
CA ALA A 135 18.66 3.88 -11.74
C ALA A 135 18.09 2.51 -11.34
N SER A 136 17.27 2.48 -10.29
CA SER A 136 16.52 1.30 -9.84
C SER A 136 15.13 1.20 -10.49
N ALA A 137 14.94 1.80 -11.67
CA ALA A 137 13.69 1.65 -12.42
C ALA A 137 13.33 0.17 -12.51
N TYR A 138 12.15 -0.17 -12.08
CA TYR A 138 11.68 -1.55 -12.10
C TYR A 138 11.72 -2.08 -13.53
N GLU A 139 12.48 -3.15 -13.76
CA GLU A 139 12.26 -3.91 -14.98
C GLU A 139 10.84 -4.46 -14.96
N LEU A 140 10.06 -4.07 -15.97
CA LEU A 140 8.70 -4.57 -16.09
C LEU A 140 8.72 -6.10 -16.25
N ARG A 141 7.98 -6.79 -15.41
CA ARG A 141 7.72 -8.22 -15.59
C ARG A 141 6.98 -8.45 -16.92
N PRO A 142 7.06 -9.64 -17.51
CA PRO A 142 6.43 -9.91 -18.82
C PRO A 142 4.96 -9.47 -18.87
N TYR A 143 4.16 -9.86 -17.90
CA TYR A 143 2.74 -9.49 -17.83
C TYR A 143 2.49 -7.98 -17.64
N GLN A 144 3.39 -7.27 -16.94
CA GLN A 144 3.26 -5.81 -16.76
C GLN A 144 3.53 -5.08 -18.07
N ARG A 145 4.47 -5.58 -18.86
CA ARG A 145 4.75 -5.06 -20.21
C ARG A 145 3.55 -5.30 -21.12
N GLU A 146 3.02 -6.52 -21.13
CA GLU A 146 1.82 -6.88 -21.88
C GLU A 146 0.62 -6.01 -21.48
N ALA A 147 0.40 -5.82 -20.18
CA ALA A 147 -0.66 -4.96 -19.66
C ALA A 147 -0.51 -3.51 -20.16
N ALA A 148 0.71 -2.95 -20.09
CA ALA A 148 0.98 -1.60 -20.59
C ALA A 148 0.74 -1.48 -22.09
N ASP A 149 1.13 -2.47 -22.89
CA ASP A 149 0.92 -2.50 -24.35
C ASP A 149 -0.58 -2.53 -24.70
N LYS A 150 -1.38 -3.37 -24.02
CA LYS A 150 -2.83 -3.44 -24.23
C LYS A 150 -3.55 -2.15 -23.81
N ILE A 151 -3.17 -1.58 -22.65
CA ILE A 151 -3.71 -0.31 -22.18
C ILE A 151 -3.42 0.80 -23.20
N GLU A 152 -2.19 0.88 -23.69
CA GLU A 152 -1.78 1.89 -24.66
C GLU A 152 -2.58 1.77 -25.96
N ALA A 153 -2.82 0.55 -26.44
CA ALA A 153 -3.64 0.28 -27.61
C ALA A 153 -5.10 0.73 -27.40
N ASP A 154 -5.71 0.39 -26.24
CA ASP A 154 -7.09 0.76 -25.92
C ASP A 154 -7.26 2.27 -25.71
N LEU A 155 -6.32 2.93 -25.03
CA LEU A 155 -6.32 4.39 -24.91
C LEU A 155 -6.26 5.08 -26.26
N GLY A 156 -5.46 4.54 -27.20
CA GLY A 156 -5.37 5.07 -28.57
C GLY A 156 -6.61 4.83 -29.42
N ALA A 157 -7.24 3.65 -29.29
CA ALA A 157 -8.39 3.27 -30.09
C ALA A 157 -9.73 3.79 -29.53
N ASN A 158 -9.89 3.72 -28.21
CA ASN A 158 -11.18 3.92 -27.55
C ASN A 158 -11.21 5.12 -26.58
N GLY A 159 -10.07 5.78 -26.36
CA GLY A 159 -9.93 6.87 -25.38
C GLY A 159 -10.09 6.43 -23.91
N ARG A 160 -10.17 5.12 -23.66
CA ARG A 160 -10.39 4.59 -22.30
C ARG A 160 -9.81 3.18 -22.17
N ALA A 161 -9.32 2.86 -20.96
CA ALA A 161 -8.76 1.56 -20.62
C ALA A 161 -9.01 1.24 -19.14
N LEU A 162 -9.11 -0.06 -18.79
CA LEU A 162 -9.26 -0.56 -17.44
C LEU A 162 -8.20 -1.61 -17.13
N LEU A 163 -7.42 -1.39 -16.08
CA LEU A 163 -6.45 -2.33 -15.54
C LEU A 163 -7.02 -3.00 -14.29
N VAL A 164 -7.14 -4.32 -14.30
CA VAL A 164 -7.54 -5.12 -13.14
C VAL A 164 -6.37 -6.00 -12.71
N LEU A 165 -5.66 -5.60 -11.66
CA LEU A 165 -4.54 -6.36 -11.11
C LEU A 165 -4.72 -6.56 -9.62
N ALA A 166 -4.56 -7.80 -9.15
CA ALA A 166 -4.57 -8.08 -7.73
C ALA A 166 -3.51 -7.26 -6.97
N THR A 167 -3.76 -7.00 -5.70
CA THR A 167 -2.80 -6.30 -4.82
C THR A 167 -1.47 -7.07 -4.80
N GLY A 168 -0.35 -6.36 -4.92
CA GLY A 168 0.99 -6.96 -5.01
C GLY A 168 1.50 -7.20 -6.43
N LEU A 169 0.65 -7.17 -7.45
CA LEU A 169 1.06 -7.36 -8.86
C LEU A 169 1.56 -6.07 -9.54
N GLY A 170 1.58 -4.93 -8.84
CA GLY A 170 2.19 -3.71 -9.35
C GLY A 170 1.27 -2.86 -10.22
N LYS A 171 0.01 -2.67 -9.83
CA LYS A 171 -0.92 -1.72 -10.46
C LYS A 171 -0.30 -0.36 -10.75
N THR A 172 0.36 0.21 -9.73
CA THR A 172 1.00 1.52 -9.83
C THR A 172 2.21 1.52 -10.77
N VAL A 173 2.90 0.37 -10.91
CA VAL A 173 4.01 0.19 -11.86
C VAL A 173 3.49 0.28 -13.30
N VAL A 174 2.42 -0.47 -13.61
CA VAL A 174 1.81 -0.44 -14.96
C VAL A 174 1.20 0.93 -15.25
N GLY A 175 0.52 1.54 -14.28
CA GLY A 175 -0.03 2.90 -14.42
C GLY A 175 1.06 3.95 -14.66
N GLY A 176 2.16 3.89 -13.90
CA GLY A 176 3.31 4.78 -14.05
C GLY A 176 4.00 4.63 -15.41
N GLU A 177 4.19 3.40 -15.88
CA GLU A 177 4.72 3.11 -17.20
C GLU A 177 3.81 3.66 -18.31
N THR A 178 2.49 3.48 -18.16
CA THR A 178 1.51 4.02 -19.12
C THR A 178 1.59 5.54 -19.20
N ILE A 179 1.69 6.23 -18.06
CA ILE A 179 1.86 7.69 -18.00
C ILE A 179 3.17 8.12 -18.66
N ALA A 180 4.28 7.42 -18.39
CA ALA A 180 5.58 7.72 -18.99
C ALA A 180 5.56 7.60 -20.50
N ARG A 181 4.95 6.52 -21.04
CA ARG A 181 4.77 6.32 -22.49
C ARG A 181 3.86 7.38 -23.10
N PHE A 182 2.77 7.73 -22.41
CA PHE A 182 1.86 8.78 -22.86
C PHE A 182 2.58 10.13 -22.97
N LEU A 183 3.35 10.53 -21.96
CA LEU A 183 4.11 11.79 -21.98
C LEU A 183 5.23 11.79 -23.03
N THR A 184 5.81 10.64 -23.34
CA THR A 184 6.78 10.50 -24.44
C THR A 184 6.13 10.74 -25.80
N LYS A 185 4.90 10.26 -26.01
CA LYS A 185 4.14 10.48 -27.26
C LYS A 185 3.51 11.87 -27.35
N HIS A 186 3.18 12.46 -26.20
CA HIS A 186 2.50 13.75 -26.07
C HIS A 186 3.28 14.70 -25.16
N PRO A 187 4.47 15.18 -25.60
CA PRO A 187 5.31 16.05 -24.77
C PRO A 187 4.59 17.31 -24.36
N GLY A 188 4.76 17.72 -23.10
CA GLY A 188 4.13 18.92 -22.56
C GLY A 188 2.65 18.78 -22.18
N SER A 189 2.05 17.60 -22.37
CA SER A 189 0.66 17.36 -21.94
C SER A 189 0.56 17.30 -20.43
N ALA A 190 -0.56 17.81 -19.89
CA ALA A 190 -0.92 17.67 -18.49
C ALA A 190 -1.60 16.31 -18.26
N VAL A 191 -1.18 15.61 -17.21
CA VAL A 191 -1.74 14.35 -16.75
C VAL A 191 -2.31 14.52 -15.35
N LEU A 192 -3.48 13.94 -15.11
CA LEU A 192 -4.11 13.90 -13.80
C LEU A 192 -4.11 12.46 -13.24
N VAL A 193 -3.63 12.30 -12.02
CA VAL A 193 -3.73 11.05 -11.25
C VAL A 193 -4.57 11.32 -10.01
N VAL A 194 -5.63 10.54 -9.82
CA VAL A 194 -6.62 10.79 -8.75
C VAL A 194 -6.75 9.59 -7.84
N ALA A 195 -6.74 9.87 -6.54
CA ALA A 195 -7.09 8.91 -5.49
C ALA A 195 -8.11 9.52 -4.51
N HIS A 196 -8.72 8.66 -3.69
CA HIS A 196 -9.72 9.10 -2.72
C HIS A 196 -9.12 9.56 -1.38
N MET A 197 -7.86 9.21 -1.07
CA MET A 197 -7.19 9.55 0.19
C MET A 197 -5.86 10.27 -0.03
N LYS A 198 -5.52 11.20 0.88
CA LYS A 198 -4.28 11.97 0.84
C LYS A 198 -3.02 11.08 0.91
N ASP A 199 -3.00 10.10 1.81
CA ASP A 199 -1.83 9.21 1.98
C ASP A 199 -1.55 8.40 0.70
N LEU A 200 -2.60 8.03 -0.06
CA LEU A 200 -2.47 7.38 -1.38
C LEU A 200 -1.89 8.32 -2.43
N VAL A 201 -2.31 9.58 -2.44
CA VAL A 201 -1.82 10.61 -3.38
C VAL A 201 -0.31 10.77 -3.26
N GLU A 202 0.21 10.88 -2.04
CA GLU A 202 1.66 10.99 -1.80
C GLU A 202 2.42 9.71 -2.21
N GLN A 203 1.85 8.53 -1.97
CA GLN A 203 2.46 7.25 -2.39
C GLN A 203 2.46 7.09 -3.91
N LEU A 204 1.38 7.47 -4.59
CA LEU A 204 1.29 7.45 -6.04
C LEU A 204 2.34 8.36 -6.66
N GLU A 205 2.50 9.59 -6.16
CA GLU A 205 3.52 10.50 -6.66
C GLU A 205 4.93 9.89 -6.54
N ARG A 206 5.30 9.36 -5.35
CA ARG A 206 6.60 8.70 -5.13
C ARG A 206 6.81 7.51 -6.07
N ALA A 207 5.78 6.71 -6.28
CA ALA A 207 5.85 5.59 -7.22
C ALA A 207 6.05 6.05 -8.66
N LEU A 208 5.42 7.15 -9.06
CA LEU A 208 5.58 7.73 -10.40
C LEU A 208 7.00 8.22 -10.67
N TRP A 209 7.75 8.70 -9.66
CA TRP A 209 9.15 9.13 -9.85
C TRP A 209 10.05 8.04 -10.43
N HIS A 210 9.73 6.76 -10.19
CA HIS A 210 10.49 5.63 -10.74
C HIS A 210 10.28 5.42 -12.25
N HIS A 211 9.22 6.01 -12.81
CA HIS A 211 8.86 5.87 -14.23
C HIS A 211 9.10 7.15 -15.03
N LEU A 212 9.12 8.30 -14.37
CA LEU A 212 9.20 9.60 -15.01
C LEU A 212 10.64 10.11 -15.07
N ASP A 213 10.96 10.82 -16.15
CA ASP A 213 12.22 11.56 -16.25
C ASP A 213 12.25 12.69 -15.21
N LYS A 214 13.45 13.07 -14.75
CA LYS A 214 13.63 14.16 -13.77
C LYS A 214 13.01 15.48 -14.23
N ASP A 215 12.98 15.71 -15.56
CA ASP A 215 12.45 16.92 -16.17
C ASP A 215 10.92 16.99 -16.18
N VAL A 216 10.22 15.89 -15.94
CA VAL A 216 8.75 15.86 -15.83
C VAL A 216 8.35 16.35 -14.45
N PRO A 217 7.68 17.51 -14.32
CA PRO A 217 7.23 17.99 -13.01
C PRO A 217 6.12 17.09 -12.47
N THR A 218 6.18 16.79 -11.17
CA THR A 218 5.07 16.21 -10.41
C THR A 218 4.55 17.24 -9.42
N ARG A 219 3.26 17.28 -9.21
CA ARG A 219 2.59 18.27 -8.37
C ARG A 219 1.55 17.59 -7.49
N LEU A 220 1.55 17.90 -6.20
CA LEU A 220 0.53 17.42 -5.27
C LEU A 220 -0.59 18.46 -5.12
N LEU A 221 -1.84 18.00 -5.19
CA LEU A 221 -3.01 18.81 -4.90
C LEU A 221 -3.92 18.11 -3.89
N THR A 222 -3.86 18.58 -2.65
CA THR A 222 -4.65 18.07 -1.53
C THR A 222 -5.28 19.24 -0.77
N GLY A 223 -6.09 18.97 0.26
CA GLY A 223 -6.64 20.02 1.12
C GLY A 223 -5.58 20.89 1.80
N GLU A 224 -4.36 20.36 1.98
CA GLU A 224 -3.25 21.05 2.65
C GLU A 224 -2.19 21.58 1.67
N THR A 225 -2.02 20.94 0.52
CA THR A 225 -0.99 21.27 -0.46
C THR A 225 -1.64 21.78 -1.74
N LYS A 226 -1.30 23.01 -2.14
CA LYS A 226 -1.78 23.63 -3.38
C LYS A 226 -0.58 24.00 -4.25
N PRO A 227 -0.41 23.39 -5.43
CA PRO A 227 0.67 23.74 -6.34
C PRO A 227 0.38 25.08 -7.02
N ILE A 228 1.45 25.75 -7.46
CA ILE A 228 1.35 27.05 -8.15
C ILE A 228 0.92 26.87 -9.63
N SER A 229 1.27 25.74 -10.20
CA SER A 229 0.96 25.37 -11.59
C SER A 229 0.49 23.93 -11.64
N TYR A 230 -0.23 23.58 -12.70
CA TYR A 230 -0.74 22.23 -12.96
C TYR A 230 -0.04 21.59 -14.16
N ASP A 231 1.22 21.96 -14.40
CA ASP A 231 2.06 21.38 -15.44
C ASP A 231 2.58 19.99 -15.08
N GLY A 232 2.81 19.16 -16.08
CA GLY A 232 3.31 17.80 -15.92
C GLY A 232 2.26 16.84 -15.35
N VAL A 233 2.59 16.14 -14.26
CA VAL A 233 1.70 15.18 -13.61
C VAL A 233 1.15 15.76 -12.32
N LEU A 234 -0.14 16.05 -12.29
CA LEU A 234 -0.86 16.46 -11.09
C LEU A 234 -1.41 15.21 -10.38
N VAL A 235 -1.03 15.00 -9.14
CA VAL A 235 -1.55 13.91 -8.31
C VAL A 235 -2.38 14.51 -7.19
N GLY A 236 -3.64 14.12 -7.04
CA GLY A 236 -4.50 14.76 -6.06
C GLY A 236 -5.68 13.94 -5.58
N THR A 237 -6.30 14.42 -4.50
CA THR A 237 -7.58 13.86 -4.04
C THR A 237 -8.72 14.38 -4.93
N VAL A 238 -9.75 13.56 -5.14
CA VAL A 238 -10.87 13.93 -6.01
C VAL A 238 -11.51 15.25 -5.62
N GLU A 239 -11.63 15.55 -4.32
CA GLU A 239 -12.19 16.81 -3.81
C GLU A 239 -11.36 18.01 -4.23
N SER A 240 -10.04 17.88 -4.14
CA SER A 240 -9.12 18.98 -4.41
C SER A 240 -8.99 19.25 -5.91
N VAL A 241 -8.93 18.21 -6.73
CA VAL A 241 -8.75 18.36 -8.19
C VAL A 241 -10.01 18.86 -8.89
N LEU A 242 -11.21 18.57 -8.36
CA LEU A 242 -12.47 19.11 -8.89
C LEU A 242 -12.45 20.64 -8.96
N GLY A 243 -11.87 21.30 -7.96
CA GLY A 243 -11.73 22.76 -7.96
C GLY A 243 -10.89 23.27 -9.13
N ALA A 244 -9.77 22.63 -9.44
CA ALA A 244 -8.91 23.00 -10.55
C ALA A 244 -9.59 22.79 -11.90
N VAL A 245 -10.27 21.65 -12.09
CA VAL A 245 -10.99 21.34 -13.35
C VAL A 245 -12.17 22.29 -13.55
N ARG A 246 -12.95 22.59 -12.51
CA ARG A 246 -14.03 23.57 -12.57
C ARG A 246 -13.53 24.98 -12.91
N SER A 247 -12.27 25.29 -12.56
CA SER A 247 -11.63 26.58 -12.92
C SER A 247 -11.08 26.60 -14.36
N GLY A 248 -11.34 25.56 -15.16
CA GLY A 248 -10.96 25.50 -16.58
C GLY A 248 -9.65 24.77 -16.88
N TRP A 249 -8.98 24.18 -15.87
CA TRP A 249 -7.84 23.32 -16.16
C TRP A 249 -8.31 21.97 -16.74
N SER A 250 -7.67 21.53 -17.83
CA SER A 250 -8.03 20.28 -18.50
C SER A 250 -6.81 19.40 -18.74
N PRO A 251 -6.74 18.20 -18.16
CA PRO A 251 -5.71 17.22 -18.46
C PRO A 251 -5.98 16.51 -19.80
N LYS A 252 -4.95 15.92 -20.39
CA LYS A 252 -5.09 15.07 -21.58
C LYS A 252 -5.23 13.58 -21.24
N LEU A 253 -4.77 13.17 -20.06
CA LEU A 253 -4.95 11.83 -19.51
C LEU A 253 -5.40 11.94 -18.05
N VAL A 254 -6.41 11.17 -17.68
CA VAL A 254 -6.86 11.00 -16.30
C VAL A 254 -6.68 9.54 -15.89
N MET A 255 -5.84 9.29 -14.90
CA MET A 255 -5.74 7.98 -14.23
C MET A 255 -6.48 8.03 -12.90
N VAL A 256 -7.39 7.09 -12.68
CA VAL A 256 -8.11 6.92 -11.40
C VAL A 256 -7.60 5.65 -10.74
N ASP A 257 -6.99 5.79 -9.57
CA ASP A 257 -6.60 4.66 -8.74
C ASP A 257 -7.78 4.21 -7.88
N GLU A 258 -7.87 2.90 -7.65
CA GLU A 258 -8.95 2.22 -6.96
C GLU A 258 -10.35 2.60 -7.53
N THR A 259 -10.52 2.35 -8.84
CA THR A 259 -11.73 2.72 -9.59
C THR A 259 -13.04 2.18 -9.02
N HIS A 260 -12.99 1.21 -8.10
CA HIS A 260 -14.16 0.74 -7.38
C HIS A 260 -14.83 1.83 -6.51
N HIS A 261 -14.18 2.98 -6.30
CA HIS A 261 -14.80 4.17 -5.70
C HIS A 261 -15.61 5.00 -6.71
N VAL A 262 -15.44 4.75 -8.03
CA VAL A 262 -16.18 5.45 -9.09
C VAL A 262 -17.58 4.88 -9.18
N GLY A 263 -18.61 5.68 -8.85
CA GLY A 263 -20.02 5.30 -9.00
C GLY A 263 -20.67 5.90 -10.25
N GLU A 264 -21.97 5.64 -10.43
CA GLU A 264 -22.78 6.29 -11.44
C GLU A 264 -22.83 7.82 -11.22
N GLN A 265 -22.92 8.20 -9.95
CA GLN A 265 -22.95 9.58 -9.48
C GLN A 265 -21.84 9.83 -8.45
N GLY A 266 -21.67 11.09 -8.07
CA GLY A 266 -20.69 11.49 -7.07
C GLY A 266 -19.47 12.21 -7.66
N ARG A 267 -18.50 12.53 -6.81
CA ARG A 267 -17.36 13.39 -7.17
C ARG A 267 -16.47 12.81 -8.26
N PHE A 268 -16.25 11.51 -8.27
CA PHE A 268 -15.46 10.86 -9.32
C PHE A 268 -16.19 10.88 -10.67
N ALA A 269 -17.50 10.62 -10.68
CA ALA A 269 -18.31 10.70 -11.89
C ALA A 269 -18.29 12.14 -12.46
N GLU A 270 -18.54 13.13 -11.62
CA GLU A 270 -18.46 14.55 -12.00
C GLU A 270 -17.10 14.93 -12.58
N LEU A 271 -16.00 14.49 -11.93
CA LEU A 271 -14.64 14.76 -12.41
C LEU A 271 -14.41 14.18 -13.82
N LEU A 272 -14.80 12.93 -14.03
CA LEU A 272 -14.64 12.24 -15.31
C LEU A 272 -15.51 12.87 -16.42
N ASP A 273 -16.67 13.38 -16.07
CA ASP A 273 -17.57 14.08 -17.00
C ASP A 273 -16.98 15.46 -17.38
N LEU A 274 -16.45 16.21 -16.43
CA LEU A 274 -15.77 17.48 -16.67
C LEU A 274 -14.49 17.34 -17.49
N CYS A 275 -13.79 16.20 -17.37
CA CYS A 275 -12.62 15.84 -18.17
C CYS A 275 -13.02 15.06 -19.44
N GLY A 276 -14.09 15.45 -20.12
CA GLY A 276 -14.67 14.71 -21.27
C GLY A 276 -13.68 14.39 -22.39
N ASP A 277 -12.81 15.34 -22.74
CA ASP A 277 -11.81 15.23 -23.83
C ASP A 277 -10.53 14.46 -23.44
N ALA A 278 -10.36 14.13 -22.18
CA ALA A 278 -9.19 13.38 -21.71
C ALA A 278 -9.36 11.88 -21.97
N VAL A 279 -8.27 11.19 -22.31
CA VAL A 279 -8.25 9.73 -22.25
C VAL A 279 -8.28 9.27 -20.79
N LYS A 280 -8.95 8.14 -20.50
CA LYS A 280 -9.28 7.70 -19.14
C LYS A 280 -8.68 6.32 -18.86
N LEU A 281 -7.83 6.22 -17.86
CA LEU A 281 -7.27 4.98 -17.34
C LEU A 281 -7.85 4.68 -15.97
N GLY A 282 -8.59 3.58 -15.85
CA GLY A 282 -9.03 3.04 -14.57
C GLY A 282 -8.06 1.97 -14.07
N VAL A 283 -7.75 1.99 -12.77
CA VAL A 283 -6.88 1.01 -12.13
C VAL A 283 -7.55 0.48 -10.87
N THR A 284 -7.66 -0.84 -10.71
CA THR A 284 -8.25 -1.45 -9.52
C THR A 284 -7.71 -2.85 -9.24
N ALA A 285 -7.80 -3.29 -7.99
CA ALA A 285 -7.57 -4.69 -7.64
C ALA A 285 -8.84 -5.54 -7.79
N THR A 286 -10.01 -4.91 -7.67
CA THR A 286 -11.31 -5.59 -7.67
C THR A 286 -12.27 -4.80 -8.57
N PRO A 287 -12.78 -5.40 -9.65
CA PRO A 287 -13.72 -4.71 -10.54
C PRO A 287 -15.15 -4.66 -9.96
N TRP A 288 -15.40 -5.39 -8.87
CA TRP A 288 -16.74 -5.53 -8.29
C TRP A 288 -17.07 -4.43 -7.29
N ARG A 289 -18.33 -4.00 -7.32
CA ARG A 289 -18.91 -3.01 -6.40
C ARG A 289 -20.15 -3.57 -5.73
N GLY A 290 -20.37 -3.19 -4.47
CA GLY A 290 -21.56 -3.58 -3.73
C GLY A 290 -22.88 -2.95 -4.22
N ASP A 291 -22.80 -1.83 -4.95
CA ASP A 291 -23.95 -1.08 -5.49
C ASP A 291 -24.37 -1.50 -6.91
N LYS A 292 -23.80 -2.58 -7.45
CA LYS A 292 -24.05 -3.10 -8.81
C LYS A 292 -23.67 -2.16 -9.97
N PHE A 293 -23.02 -1.01 -9.72
CA PHE A 293 -22.54 -0.15 -10.79
C PHE A 293 -21.39 -0.84 -11.53
N ASP A 294 -21.53 -0.93 -12.86
CA ASP A 294 -20.51 -1.50 -13.73
C ASP A 294 -19.47 -0.43 -14.13
N ILE A 295 -18.27 -0.50 -13.58
CA ILE A 295 -17.17 0.43 -13.88
C ILE A 295 -16.73 0.39 -15.36
N THR A 296 -17.07 -0.69 -16.09
CA THR A 296 -16.78 -0.81 -17.52
C THR A 296 -17.53 0.25 -18.35
N ALA A 297 -18.64 0.76 -17.85
CA ALA A 297 -19.37 1.87 -18.47
C ALA A 297 -18.50 3.13 -18.60
N ARG A 298 -17.58 3.36 -17.64
CA ARG A 298 -16.70 4.53 -17.62
C ARG A 298 -15.34 4.28 -18.27
N PHE A 299 -14.75 3.07 -18.07
CA PHE A 299 -13.38 2.78 -18.48
C PHE A 299 -13.27 1.74 -19.62
N GLY A 300 -14.40 1.19 -20.09
CA GLY A 300 -14.40 0.07 -21.04
C GLY A 300 -14.17 -1.29 -20.36
N PRO A 301 -14.23 -2.39 -21.11
CA PRO A 301 -13.87 -3.71 -20.62
C PRO A 301 -12.42 -3.71 -20.15
N ALA A 302 -12.05 -4.68 -19.29
CA ALA A 302 -10.68 -4.77 -18.80
C ALA A 302 -9.71 -5.03 -19.96
N SER A 303 -8.78 -4.08 -20.20
CA SER A 303 -7.69 -4.20 -21.16
C SER A 303 -6.74 -5.34 -20.77
N PHE A 304 -6.53 -5.49 -19.45
CA PHE A 304 -5.75 -6.57 -18.88
C PHE A 304 -6.28 -6.90 -17.47
N SER A 305 -6.32 -8.20 -17.16
CA SER A 305 -6.74 -8.71 -15.84
C SER A 305 -5.80 -9.82 -15.39
N MET A 306 -5.42 -9.81 -14.10
CA MET A 306 -4.72 -10.91 -13.43
C MET A 306 -5.11 -10.93 -11.95
N GLY A 307 -5.70 -12.04 -11.52
CA GLY A 307 -6.15 -12.28 -10.15
C GLY A 307 -5.03 -12.74 -9.22
N ILE A 308 -5.38 -13.01 -7.95
CA ILE A 308 -4.42 -13.53 -6.94
C ILE A 308 -3.97 -14.93 -7.34
N ALA A 309 -4.89 -15.83 -7.69
CA ALA A 309 -4.58 -17.22 -8.01
C ALA A 309 -3.65 -17.33 -9.23
N GLU A 310 -3.96 -16.60 -10.30
CA GLU A 310 -3.11 -16.52 -11.50
C GLU A 310 -1.72 -15.94 -11.18
N GLY A 311 -1.67 -14.89 -10.34
CA GLY A 311 -0.41 -14.27 -9.90
C GLY A 311 0.46 -15.20 -9.06
N MET A 312 -0.15 -16.05 -8.22
CA MET A 312 0.54 -17.09 -7.45
C MET A 312 0.99 -18.24 -8.36
N ALA A 313 0.13 -18.75 -9.22
CA ALA A 313 0.44 -19.81 -10.17
C ALA A 313 1.59 -19.42 -11.11
N ALA A 314 1.64 -18.17 -11.54
CA ALA A 314 2.74 -17.64 -12.35
C ALA A 314 4.01 -17.28 -11.54
N GLY A 315 4.02 -17.46 -10.23
CA GLY A 315 5.17 -17.15 -9.36
C GLY A 315 5.44 -15.64 -9.18
N TYR A 316 4.47 -14.78 -9.45
CA TYR A 316 4.58 -13.33 -9.27
C TYR A 316 4.15 -12.87 -7.86
N LEU A 317 3.42 -13.72 -7.14
CA LEU A 317 3.04 -13.55 -5.74
C LEU A 317 3.60 -14.71 -4.90
N SER A 318 3.77 -14.47 -3.60
CA SER A 318 4.19 -15.51 -2.65
C SER A 318 3.10 -16.57 -2.53
N ALA A 319 3.52 -17.83 -2.35
CA ALA A 319 2.60 -18.89 -1.95
C ALA A 319 1.90 -18.56 -0.62
N VAL A 320 0.73 -19.12 -0.41
CA VAL A 320 -0.09 -18.92 0.80
C VAL A 320 -0.28 -20.24 1.53
N ASP A 321 0.02 -20.25 2.83
CA ASP A 321 -0.41 -21.25 3.80
C ASP A 321 -1.59 -20.63 4.58
N TYR A 322 -2.80 -20.95 4.17
CA TYR A 322 -4.02 -20.37 4.71
C TYR A 322 -4.71 -21.40 5.63
N ARG A 323 -4.81 -21.06 6.90
CA ARG A 323 -5.42 -21.89 7.93
C ARG A 323 -6.69 -21.23 8.45
N LEU A 324 -7.84 -21.86 8.14
CA LEU A 324 -9.14 -21.46 8.67
C LEU A 324 -9.42 -22.21 9.96
N PHE A 325 -9.68 -21.45 11.02
CA PHE A 325 -10.11 -21.99 12.30
C PHE A 325 -11.63 -21.91 12.37
N VAL A 326 -12.26 -23.07 12.19
CA VAL A 326 -13.71 -23.27 12.19
C VAL A 326 -14.20 -24.05 13.40
N ASP A 327 -13.32 -24.27 14.37
CA ASP A 327 -13.59 -25.06 15.60
C ASP A 327 -14.66 -24.42 16.48
N ASN A 328 -14.96 -23.14 16.25
CA ASN A 328 -15.98 -22.38 16.95
C ASN A 328 -17.37 -22.48 16.30
N ILE A 329 -17.59 -23.36 15.30
CA ILE A 329 -18.89 -23.58 14.69
C ILE A 329 -19.71 -24.57 15.54
N ASP A 330 -20.92 -24.17 15.91
CA ASP A 330 -21.88 -25.04 16.61
C ASP A 330 -22.58 -25.98 15.61
N TRP A 331 -21.92 -27.07 15.27
CA TRP A 331 -22.41 -28.10 14.34
C TRP A 331 -23.72 -28.76 14.78
N GLU A 332 -23.98 -28.87 16.09
CA GLU A 332 -25.23 -29.42 16.60
C GLU A 332 -26.41 -28.49 16.30
N THR A 333 -26.22 -27.20 16.43
CA THR A 333 -27.22 -26.20 16.01
C THR A 333 -27.40 -26.20 14.50
N VAL A 334 -26.33 -26.31 13.74
CA VAL A 334 -26.38 -26.39 12.26
C VAL A 334 -27.22 -27.60 11.81
N LYS A 335 -26.94 -28.80 12.33
CA LYS A 335 -27.68 -30.02 11.99
C LYS A 335 -29.17 -29.95 12.34
N ARG A 336 -29.51 -29.34 13.49
CA ARG A 336 -30.89 -29.26 13.96
C ARG A 336 -31.75 -28.28 13.18
N GLU A 337 -31.14 -27.22 12.64
CA GLU A 337 -31.88 -26.08 12.09
C GLU A 337 -31.75 -25.96 10.55
N SER A 338 -31.22 -27.00 9.88
CA SER A 338 -30.98 -27.01 8.41
C SER A 338 -32.21 -26.81 7.53
N GLU A 339 -33.43 -26.94 8.09
CA GLU A 339 -34.69 -26.80 7.35
C GLU A 339 -35.25 -25.36 7.32
N HIS A 340 -34.63 -24.41 8.03
CA HIS A 340 -35.13 -23.06 8.14
C HIS A 340 -34.20 -22.07 7.42
N GLY A 341 -34.77 -21.14 6.64
CA GLY A 341 -34.03 -20.06 6.01
C GLY A 341 -33.64 -18.99 7.04
N TYR A 342 -32.31 -18.72 7.20
CA TYR A 342 -31.79 -17.74 8.12
C TYR A 342 -31.20 -16.52 7.37
N SER A 343 -31.32 -15.33 7.99
CA SER A 343 -30.50 -14.20 7.56
C SER A 343 -29.02 -14.48 7.87
N ILE A 344 -28.10 -13.90 7.10
CA ILE A 344 -26.65 -14.04 7.35
C ILE A 344 -26.31 -13.63 8.77
N LYS A 345 -26.91 -12.56 9.29
CA LYS A 345 -26.72 -12.08 10.66
C LYS A 345 -27.14 -13.10 11.72
N ASP A 346 -28.31 -13.73 11.51
CA ASP A 346 -28.79 -14.74 12.45
C ASP A 346 -27.96 -16.02 12.36
N LEU A 347 -27.54 -16.37 11.14
CA LEU A 347 -26.67 -17.50 10.89
C LEU A 347 -25.33 -17.34 11.61
N ASN A 348 -24.65 -16.21 11.43
CA ASN A 348 -23.38 -15.95 12.09
C ASN A 348 -23.50 -16.00 13.61
N ARG A 349 -24.55 -15.42 14.17
CA ARG A 349 -24.79 -15.47 15.62
C ARG A 349 -25.04 -16.88 16.17
N LYS A 350 -25.66 -17.76 15.38
CA LYS A 350 -25.98 -19.13 15.78
C LYS A 350 -24.85 -20.11 15.54
N LEU A 351 -24.12 -19.93 14.43
CA LEU A 351 -23.08 -20.86 14.01
C LEU A 351 -21.78 -20.68 14.81
N PHE A 352 -21.34 -19.43 15.03
CA PHE A 352 -20.02 -19.17 15.57
C PHE A 352 -20.08 -18.94 17.08
N LEU A 353 -19.38 -19.80 17.82
CA LEU A 353 -19.19 -19.63 19.25
C LEU A 353 -18.09 -18.56 19.52
N PRO A 354 -18.19 -17.79 20.61
CA PRO A 354 -17.13 -16.85 20.97
C PRO A 354 -15.83 -17.60 21.27
N GLN A 355 -14.79 -17.37 20.50
CA GLN A 355 -13.46 -17.91 20.74
C GLN A 355 -12.70 -17.04 21.75
N ARG A 356 -11.93 -17.67 22.63
CA ARG A 356 -11.14 -16.96 23.64
C ARG A 356 -9.84 -16.43 23.04
N ASP A 357 -9.41 -15.25 23.46
CA ASP A 357 -8.16 -14.64 22.97
C ASP A 357 -6.92 -15.48 23.33
N ASP A 358 -6.97 -16.23 24.44
CA ASP A 358 -5.91 -17.16 24.84
C ASP A 358 -5.69 -18.28 23.81
N GLU A 359 -6.77 -18.83 23.23
CA GLU A 359 -6.73 -19.87 22.20
C GLU A 359 -6.12 -19.33 20.91
N ILE A 360 -6.52 -18.12 20.51
CA ILE A 360 -5.95 -17.40 19.36
C ILE A 360 -4.43 -17.21 19.54
N ILE A 361 -3.98 -16.84 20.72
CA ILE A 361 -2.56 -16.63 21.03
C ILE A 361 -1.77 -17.94 20.93
N GLU A 362 -2.33 -19.08 21.38
CA GLU A 362 -1.67 -20.39 21.26
C GLU A 362 -1.49 -20.79 19.78
N HIS A 363 -2.51 -20.65 18.94
CA HIS A 363 -2.40 -20.90 17.51
C HIS A 363 -1.35 -19.99 16.85
N LEU A 364 -1.35 -18.70 17.20
CA LEU A 364 -0.35 -17.76 16.73
C LEU A 364 1.06 -18.18 17.13
N ARG A 365 1.25 -18.65 18.37
CA ARG A 365 2.55 -19.11 18.90
C ARG A 365 3.09 -20.32 18.11
N LEU A 366 2.24 -21.25 17.75
CA LEU A 366 2.63 -22.40 16.95
C LEU A 366 3.15 -21.96 15.58
N VAL A 367 2.35 -21.15 14.86
CA VAL A 367 2.71 -20.69 13.52
C VAL A 367 3.90 -19.72 13.53
N TRP A 368 4.04 -18.92 14.59
CA TRP A 368 5.20 -18.05 14.79
C TRP A 368 6.51 -18.82 14.81
N ARG A 369 6.54 -19.96 15.54
CA ARG A 369 7.73 -20.83 15.63
C ARG A 369 8.07 -21.52 14.32
N GLU A 370 7.07 -21.80 13.49
CA GLU A 370 7.24 -22.40 12.16
C GLU A 370 7.69 -21.39 11.09
N THR A 371 7.66 -20.11 11.40
CA THR A 371 7.93 -19.03 10.43
C THR A 371 9.34 -18.48 10.62
N LYS A 372 10.10 -18.40 9.54
CA LYS A 372 11.43 -17.80 9.56
C LYS A 372 11.30 -16.27 9.63
N ASP A 373 12.01 -15.65 10.57
CA ASP A 373 11.99 -14.19 10.80
C ASP A 373 10.56 -13.59 10.79
N PRO A 374 9.66 -14.08 11.70
CA PRO A 374 8.24 -13.78 11.62
C PRO A 374 7.95 -12.30 11.90
N ARG A 375 7.07 -11.74 11.06
CA ARG A 375 6.48 -10.40 11.22
C ARG A 375 5.00 -10.47 10.94
N ALA A 376 4.20 -10.10 11.93
CA ALA A 376 2.77 -10.29 11.87
C ALA A 376 1.98 -8.98 11.88
N ILE A 377 0.89 -8.98 11.11
CA ILE A 377 -0.22 -8.03 11.26
C ILE A 377 -1.45 -8.82 11.68
N LEU A 378 -2.08 -8.39 12.78
CA LEU A 378 -3.29 -8.99 13.29
C LEU A 378 -4.46 -8.00 13.16
N PHE A 379 -5.43 -8.34 12.33
CA PHE A 379 -6.63 -7.54 12.13
C PHE A 379 -7.66 -7.83 13.21
N CYS A 380 -8.10 -6.78 13.90
CA CYS A 380 -9.06 -6.83 15.00
C CYS A 380 -10.35 -6.11 14.63
N GLN A 381 -11.44 -6.40 15.34
CA GLN A 381 -12.75 -5.82 15.07
C GLN A 381 -12.90 -4.39 15.59
N THR A 382 -12.36 -4.10 16.79
CA THR A 382 -12.44 -2.79 17.43
C THR A 382 -11.07 -2.32 17.93
N ILE A 383 -10.93 -1.03 18.19
CA ILE A 383 -9.70 -0.44 18.74
C ILE A 383 -9.38 -1.05 20.10
N GLU A 384 -10.38 -1.20 20.96
CA GLU A 384 -10.24 -1.81 22.29
C GLU A 384 -9.76 -3.26 22.20
N HIS A 385 -10.29 -4.02 21.22
CA HIS A 385 -9.83 -5.39 20.96
C HIS A 385 -8.38 -5.41 20.48
N ALA A 386 -7.99 -4.51 19.56
CA ALA A 386 -6.62 -4.42 19.08
C ALA A 386 -5.63 -4.08 20.19
N GLU A 387 -5.98 -3.14 21.07
CA GLU A 387 -5.18 -2.77 22.24
C GLU A 387 -5.07 -3.94 23.24
N HIS A 388 -6.19 -4.60 23.53
CA HIS A 388 -6.23 -5.74 24.45
C HIS A 388 -5.34 -6.88 23.95
N VAL A 389 -5.47 -7.28 22.69
CA VAL A 389 -4.65 -8.34 22.09
C VAL A 389 -3.18 -7.96 22.10
N ALA A 390 -2.80 -6.70 21.77
CA ALA A 390 -1.42 -6.26 21.85
C ALA A 390 -0.84 -6.41 23.27
N GLN A 391 -1.62 -6.07 24.30
CA GLN A 391 -1.22 -6.24 25.70
C GLN A 391 -1.08 -7.71 26.10
N LEU A 392 -1.98 -8.59 25.65
CA LEU A 392 -1.88 -10.04 25.88
C LEU A 392 -0.61 -10.61 25.22
N LEU A 393 -0.33 -10.25 23.96
CA LEU A 393 0.85 -10.67 23.23
C LEU A 393 2.15 -10.28 23.95
N THR A 394 2.25 -9.05 24.46
CA THR A 394 3.44 -8.59 25.20
C THR A 394 3.73 -9.40 26.46
N ARG A 395 2.71 -10.03 27.05
CA ARG A 395 2.81 -10.88 28.26
C ARG A 395 3.00 -12.35 27.91
N ALA A 396 2.51 -12.77 26.74
CA ALA A 396 2.47 -14.17 26.35
C ALA A 396 3.83 -14.74 25.91
N ASP A 397 4.68 -13.92 25.27
CA ASP A 397 5.98 -14.37 24.76
C ASP A 397 7.02 -13.24 24.76
N GLN A 398 8.26 -13.56 25.16
CA GLN A 398 9.34 -12.57 25.22
C GLN A 398 9.71 -12.00 23.85
N SER A 399 9.58 -12.77 22.76
CA SER A 399 9.81 -12.30 21.39
C SER A 399 8.77 -11.29 20.93
N TRP A 400 7.61 -11.21 21.59
CA TRP A 400 6.50 -10.30 21.29
C TRP A 400 6.41 -9.10 22.22
N ARG A 401 7.35 -8.94 23.16
CA ARG A 401 7.31 -7.88 24.19
C ARG A 401 7.11 -6.46 23.67
N ASN A 402 7.43 -6.22 22.41
CA ASN A 402 7.24 -4.94 21.73
C ASN A 402 6.03 -4.94 20.78
N ALA A 403 5.11 -5.92 20.89
CA ALA A 403 3.88 -5.89 20.12
C ALA A 403 3.13 -4.57 20.38
N SER A 404 2.54 -4.00 19.34
CA SER A 404 1.93 -2.68 19.42
C SER A 404 0.65 -2.64 18.59
N PHE A 405 -0.19 -1.62 18.83
CA PHE A 405 -1.45 -1.47 18.10
C PHE A 405 -1.48 -0.20 17.25
N LEU A 406 -2.19 -0.28 16.12
CA LEU A 406 -2.29 0.77 15.12
C LEU A 406 -3.76 1.01 14.75
N HIS A 407 -4.21 2.26 14.84
CA HIS A 407 -5.57 2.65 14.47
C HIS A 407 -5.65 4.08 13.91
N SER A 408 -6.77 4.43 13.29
CA SER A 408 -6.97 5.72 12.62
C SER A 408 -6.92 6.93 13.56
N GLY A 409 -7.24 6.75 14.84
CA GLY A 409 -7.18 7.81 15.87
C GLY A 409 -5.77 8.21 16.30
N LEU A 410 -4.72 7.46 15.92
CA LEU A 410 -3.34 7.87 16.17
C LEU A 410 -2.94 9.03 15.25
N THR A 411 -2.13 9.96 15.77
CA THR A 411 -1.55 11.02 14.94
C THR A 411 -0.73 10.41 13.80
N ARG A 412 -0.67 11.11 12.65
CA ARG A 412 0.14 10.69 11.48
C ARG A 412 1.57 10.34 11.87
N GLN A 413 2.17 11.18 12.69
CA GLN A 413 3.52 11.00 13.22
C GLN A 413 3.68 9.70 14.02
N ARG A 414 2.78 9.42 14.97
CA ARG A 414 2.84 8.20 15.79
C ARG A 414 2.71 6.95 14.92
N ARG A 415 1.84 6.99 13.92
CA ARG A 415 1.68 5.91 12.93
C ARG A 415 2.98 5.68 12.15
N GLN A 416 3.63 6.74 11.66
CA GLN A 416 4.90 6.63 10.92
C GLN A 416 6.02 6.05 11.77
N ILE A 417 6.17 6.49 13.02
CA ILE A 417 7.18 5.96 13.94
C ILE A 417 6.95 4.45 14.14
N LEU A 418 5.71 4.06 14.44
CA LEU A 418 5.37 2.65 14.68
C LEU A 418 5.63 1.78 13.45
N LEU A 419 5.25 2.25 12.26
CA LEU A 419 5.52 1.54 11.00
C LEU A 419 7.02 1.43 10.71
N ASN A 420 7.81 2.46 11.01
CA ASN A 420 9.26 2.39 10.87
C ASN A 420 9.90 1.39 11.86
N GLU A 421 9.47 1.38 13.12
CA GLU A 421 9.93 0.40 14.10
C GLU A 421 9.54 -1.04 13.69
N PHE A 422 8.36 -1.22 13.10
CA PHE A 422 7.94 -2.50 12.53
C PHE A 422 8.81 -2.93 11.34
N ARG A 423 9.09 -2.03 10.40
CA ARG A 423 10.01 -2.30 9.27
C ARG A 423 11.42 -2.67 9.73
N LEU A 424 11.90 -2.02 10.79
CA LEU A 424 13.20 -2.32 11.40
C LEU A 424 13.21 -3.62 12.25
N GLY A 425 12.06 -4.31 12.38
CA GLY A 425 11.93 -5.53 13.19
C GLY A 425 11.96 -5.31 14.69
N ARG A 426 11.89 -4.07 15.16
CA ARG A 426 11.86 -3.74 16.60
C ARG A 426 10.48 -3.96 17.21
N VAL A 427 9.43 -3.81 16.41
CA VAL A 427 8.05 -4.18 16.69
C VAL A 427 7.76 -5.44 15.88
N PRO A 428 7.61 -6.62 16.47
CA PRO A 428 7.44 -7.88 15.73
C PRO A 428 6.00 -8.08 15.25
N ILE A 429 5.01 -7.58 15.99
CA ILE A 429 3.59 -7.75 15.74
C ILE A 429 2.87 -6.40 15.86
N ILE A 430 2.04 -6.09 14.87
CA ILE A 430 1.08 -4.98 14.94
C ILE A 430 -0.34 -5.55 14.94
N THR A 431 -1.13 -5.21 15.97
CA THR A 431 -2.58 -5.37 15.93
C THR A 431 -3.21 -4.11 15.35
N CYS A 432 -4.26 -4.22 14.55
CA CYS A 432 -4.84 -3.05 13.89
C CYS A 432 -6.33 -3.16 13.60
N VAL A 433 -6.96 -2.00 13.40
CA VAL A 433 -8.35 -1.87 12.96
C VAL A 433 -8.38 -0.91 11.77
N ASP A 434 -8.83 -1.38 10.61
CA ASP A 434 -9.08 -0.62 9.37
C ASP A 434 -7.92 0.23 8.80
N VAL A 435 -6.76 0.26 9.44
CA VAL A 435 -5.63 1.13 9.04
C VAL A 435 -4.86 0.57 7.85
N PHE A 436 -4.84 -0.75 7.69
CA PHE A 436 -4.15 -1.43 6.58
C PHE A 436 -5.07 -1.75 5.40
N ASN A 437 -6.30 -1.26 5.37
CA ASN A 437 -7.21 -1.52 4.28
C ASN A 437 -6.75 -0.85 2.98
N GLU A 438 -6.25 0.39 3.07
CA GLU A 438 -5.77 1.15 1.92
C GLU A 438 -4.57 2.03 2.30
N GLY A 439 -3.61 2.17 1.38
CA GLY A 439 -2.58 3.22 1.44
C GLY A 439 -1.35 2.99 2.34
N VAL A 440 -1.23 1.92 3.12
CA VAL A 440 -0.03 1.67 3.93
C VAL A 440 0.85 0.61 3.28
N ASP A 441 2.09 0.98 2.92
CA ASP A 441 3.07 0.04 2.38
C ASP A 441 3.77 -0.72 3.51
N VAL A 442 3.51 -2.03 3.62
CA VAL A 442 4.16 -2.93 4.57
C VAL A 442 4.76 -4.12 3.82
N PRO A 443 6.02 -4.00 3.36
CA PRO A 443 6.59 -4.98 2.42
C PRO A 443 6.92 -6.33 3.04
N ASP A 444 7.28 -6.40 4.31
CA ASP A 444 7.93 -7.60 4.90
C ASP A 444 7.04 -8.41 5.86
N VAL A 445 5.74 -8.46 5.59
CA VAL A 445 4.82 -9.29 6.36
C VAL A 445 4.80 -10.70 5.81
N ASN A 446 5.06 -11.68 6.67
CA ASN A 446 4.99 -13.11 6.34
C ASN A 446 3.95 -13.88 7.17
N LEU A 447 3.27 -13.18 8.12
CA LEU A 447 2.17 -13.72 8.89
C LEU A 447 1.03 -12.69 8.99
N ILE A 448 -0.19 -13.11 8.68
CA ILE A 448 -1.42 -12.32 8.84
C ILE A 448 -2.39 -13.09 9.71
N GLY A 449 -2.95 -12.43 10.72
CA GLY A 449 -4.03 -12.99 11.53
C GLY A 449 -5.31 -12.16 11.39
N PHE A 450 -6.43 -12.83 11.17
CA PHE A 450 -7.76 -12.22 11.19
C PHE A 450 -8.48 -12.64 12.47
N LEU A 451 -8.60 -11.70 13.42
CA LEU A 451 -9.15 -11.95 14.74
C LEU A 451 -10.54 -11.34 14.84
N ARG A 452 -11.59 -12.16 14.73
CA ARG A 452 -12.99 -11.71 14.87
C ARG A 452 -13.37 -10.58 13.90
N VAL A 453 -12.88 -10.65 12.67
CA VAL A 453 -13.10 -9.61 11.66
C VAL A 453 -14.27 -9.98 10.75
N THR A 454 -15.22 -9.06 10.60
CA THR A 454 -16.34 -9.15 9.66
C THR A 454 -16.07 -8.23 8.49
N HIS A 455 -15.46 -8.72 7.40
CA HIS A 455 -15.15 -7.88 6.24
C HIS A 455 -15.57 -8.53 4.93
N SER A 456 -15.95 -7.67 3.97
CA SER A 456 -16.22 -8.07 2.59
C SER A 456 -14.98 -8.67 1.93
N ARG A 457 -15.18 -9.51 0.91
CA ARG A 457 -14.11 -10.07 0.04
C ARG A 457 -13.08 -9.04 -0.39
N ARG A 458 -13.52 -7.83 -0.75
CA ARG A 458 -12.66 -6.74 -1.19
C ARG A 458 -11.61 -6.38 -0.15
N ILE A 459 -12.04 -6.16 1.09
CA ILE A 459 -11.14 -5.81 2.21
C ILE A 459 -10.19 -6.97 2.49
N PHE A 460 -10.71 -8.19 2.50
CA PHE A 460 -9.93 -9.41 2.66
C PHE A 460 -8.81 -9.56 1.60
N VAL A 461 -9.17 -9.44 0.31
CA VAL A 461 -8.21 -9.50 -0.80
C VAL A 461 -7.14 -8.41 -0.70
N GLN A 462 -7.52 -7.21 -0.30
CA GLN A 462 -6.59 -6.10 -0.09
C GLN A 462 -5.64 -6.34 1.09
N GLN A 463 -6.13 -6.91 2.18
CA GLN A 463 -5.35 -7.22 3.38
C GLN A 463 -4.35 -8.36 3.13
N ILE A 464 -4.79 -9.47 2.53
CA ILE A 464 -3.90 -10.58 2.14
C ILE A 464 -2.88 -10.11 1.11
N GLY A 465 -3.31 -9.37 0.09
CA GLY A 465 -2.45 -8.89 -0.98
C GLY A 465 -1.21 -8.12 -0.53
N ARG A 466 -1.25 -7.53 0.66
CA ARG A 466 -0.07 -6.88 1.26
C ARG A 466 1.01 -7.87 1.67
N GLY A 467 0.59 -9.02 2.19
CA GLY A 467 1.49 -10.12 2.52
C GLY A 467 1.90 -10.98 1.31
N LEU A 468 1.26 -10.85 0.16
CA LEU A 468 1.59 -11.66 -1.03
C LEU A 468 2.80 -11.17 -1.81
N ARG A 469 3.32 -9.99 -1.53
CA ARG A 469 4.52 -9.49 -2.21
C ARG A 469 5.71 -10.41 -1.99
N LEU A 470 6.45 -10.67 -3.06
CA LEU A 470 7.72 -11.40 -2.97
C LEU A 470 8.74 -10.53 -2.25
N SER A 471 9.42 -11.09 -1.26
CA SER A 471 10.58 -10.47 -0.62
C SER A 471 11.69 -11.49 -0.40
N PRO A 472 12.98 -11.07 -0.37
CA PRO A 472 14.09 -11.97 -0.17
C PRO A 472 13.95 -12.78 1.12
N GLY A 473 14.07 -14.10 1.04
CA GLY A 473 13.99 -15.01 2.19
C GLY A 473 12.58 -15.36 2.65
N LYS A 474 11.54 -14.85 2.02
CA LYS A 474 10.15 -15.20 2.29
C LYS A 474 9.72 -16.42 1.46
N GLU A 475 9.41 -17.53 2.14
CA GLU A 475 8.97 -18.77 1.50
C GLU A 475 7.48 -18.74 1.15
N SER A 476 6.65 -18.32 2.09
CA SER A 476 5.20 -18.20 1.92
C SER A 476 4.62 -17.13 2.84
N LEU A 477 3.39 -16.72 2.57
CA LEU A 477 2.56 -15.96 3.50
C LEU A 477 1.74 -16.94 4.33
N LYS A 478 1.85 -16.90 5.65
CA LYS A 478 0.99 -17.65 6.56
C LYS A 478 -0.20 -16.80 6.98
N VAL A 479 -1.39 -17.34 6.83
CA VAL A 479 -2.64 -16.66 7.19
C VAL A 479 -3.39 -17.50 8.22
N LEU A 480 -3.69 -16.89 9.37
CA LEU A 480 -4.56 -17.45 10.40
C LEU A 480 -5.89 -16.71 10.37
N ASP A 481 -6.96 -17.41 10.07
CA ASP A 481 -8.29 -16.82 9.99
C ASP A 481 -9.23 -17.48 11.01
N PHE A 482 -9.58 -16.71 12.05
CA PHE A 482 -10.52 -17.13 13.10
C PHE A 482 -11.91 -16.68 12.70
N VAL A 483 -12.63 -17.57 12.04
CA VAL A 483 -13.86 -17.26 11.33
C VAL A 483 -15.00 -16.94 12.29
N THR A 484 -15.68 -15.83 12.03
CA THR A 484 -16.90 -15.40 12.73
C THR A 484 -18.01 -14.97 11.75
N ASP A 485 -17.79 -15.14 10.44
CA ASP A 485 -18.72 -14.77 9.40
C ASP A 485 -18.69 -15.78 8.24
N ILE A 486 -19.83 -16.32 7.87
CA ILE A 486 -19.97 -17.33 6.81
C ILE A 486 -19.48 -16.80 5.44
N ARG A 487 -19.56 -15.49 5.19
CA ARG A 487 -19.04 -14.86 3.98
C ARG A 487 -17.52 -15.00 3.86
N ARG A 488 -16.84 -15.12 4.99
CA ARG A 488 -15.39 -15.34 5.03
C ARG A 488 -15.02 -16.75 4.59
N VAL A 489 -15.82 -17.73 5.03
CA VAL A 489 -15.66 -19.12 4.59
C VAL A 489 -15.88 -19.20 3.07
N ALA A 490 -16.92 -18.54 2.56
CA ALA A 490 -17.19 -18.47 1.12
C ALA A 490 -16.00 -17.88 0.33
N ALA A 491 -15.42 -16.77 0.82
CA ALA A 491 -14.24 -16.15 0.19
C ALA A 491 -13.02 -17.07 0.15
N ALA A 492 -12.79 -17.84 1.21
CA ALA A 492 -11.69 -18.79 1.30
C ALA A 492 -11.89 -20.00 0.36
N LEU A 493 -13.11 -20.50 0.26
CA LEU A 493 -13.48 -21.58 -0.68
C LEU A 493 -13.33 -21.14 -2.13
N ASP A 494 -13.76 -19.91 -2.47
CA ASP A 494 -13.57 -19.36 -3.82
C ASP A 494 -12.08 -19.23 -4.17
N LEU A 495 -11.26 -18.77 -3.23
CA LEU A 495 -9.81 -18.71 -3.43
C LEU A 495 -9.22 -20.11 -3.62
N LYS A 496 -9.67 -21.12 -2.83
CA LYS A 496 -9.23 -22.50 -2.98
C LYS A 496 -9.59 -23.07 -4.36
N ARG A 497 -10.84 -22.91 -4.80
CA ARG A 497 -11.30 -23.35 -6.13
C ARG A 497 -10.51 -22.69 -7.26
N ALA A 498 -10.21 -21.38 -7.12
CA ALA A 498 -9.42 -20.66 -8.10
C ALA A 498 -7.95 -21.13 -8.16
N LEU A 499 -7.36 -21.51 -7.01
CA LEU A 499 -6.02 -22.09 -6.96
C LEU A 499 -5.99 -23.48 -7.58
N ASP A 500 -6.94 -24.36 -7.23
CA ASP A 500 -7.05 -25.71 -7.79
C ASP A 500 -7.26 -25.68 -9.32
N ALA A 501 -8.06 -24.74 -9.82
CA ALA A 501 -8.24 -24.53 -11.25
C ALA A 501 -6.97 -24.03 -11.97
N ALA A 502 -6.21 -23.13 -11.35
CA ALA A 502 -4.96 -22.59 -11.90
C ALA A 502 -3.83 -23.66 -11.95
N GLU A 503 -3.83 -24.64 -11.04
CA GLU A 503 -2.88 -25.75 -11.06
C GLU A 503 -3.13 -26.76 -12.18
N THR A 504 -4.39 -26.87 -12.65
CA THR A 504 -4.78 -27.79 -13.75
C THR A 504 -4.51 -27.24 -15.15
N GLU A 505 -4.34 -25.93 -15.32
CA GLU A 505 -3.97 -25.29 -16.60
C GLU A 505 -2.43 -25.22 -16.72
N GLU A 506 -1.73 -26.27 -17.14
CA GLU A 506 -0.29 -26.43 -17.56
C GLU A 506 0.69 -25.26 -17.24
N LEU A 507 0.48 -24.47 -16.21
CA LEU A 507 1.44 -23.51 -15.69
C LEU A 507 2.44 -24.27 -14.81
N ARG A 508 3.65 -24.49 -15.30
CA ARG A 508 4.77 -25.11 -14.57
C ARG A 508 5.12 -24.26 -13.35
N ILE A 509 4.47 -24.55 -12.23
CA ILE A 509 4.83 -23.98 -10.93
C ILE A 509 6.16 -24.60 -10.49
N PRO A 510 7.15 -23.82 -10.02
CA PRO A 510 8.34 -24.37 -9.37
C PRO A 510 7.91 -25.27 -8.21
N GLN A 511 8.39 -26.51 -8.14
CA GLN A 511 8.00 -27.53 -7.16
C GLN A 511 8.18 -27.15 -5.68
N SER A 512 8.67 -25.95 -5.36
CA SER A 512 9.02 -25.55 -3.99
C SER A 512 7.99 -24.66 -3.27
N ALA A 513 6.88 -24.25 -3.90
CA ALA A 513 5.95 -23.33 -3.27
C ALA A 513 4.49 -23.59 -3.70
N HIS A 514 3.88 -24.63 -3.14
CA HIS A 514 2.44 -24.84 -3.28
C HIS A 514 1.67 -23.97 -2.29
N SER A 515 0.68 -23.23 -2.79
CA SER A 515 -0.32 -22.59 -1.94
C SER A 515 -1.28 -23.66 -1.43
N ARG A 516 -1.62 -23.59 -0.15
CA ARG A 516 -2.59 -24.51 0.45
C ARG A 516 -3.61 -23.75 1.28
N ILE A 517 -4.82 -24.26 1.31
CA ILE A 517 -5.89 -23.78 2.18
C ILE A 517 -6.36 -24.98 3.00
N GLU A 518 -6.16 -24.91 4.29
CA GLU A 518 -6.52 -25.96 5.24
C GLU A 518 -7.61 -25.43 6.19
N PHE A 519 -8.57 -26.29 6.50
CA PHE A 519 -9.53 -26.07 7.57
C PHE A 519 -9.05 -26.82 8.81
N SER A 520 -9.24 -26.23 9.98
CA SER A 520 -8.91 -26.89 11.25
C SER A 520 -9.68 -28.22 11.45
N ASP A 521 -10.86 -28.33 10.83
CA ASP A 521 -11.64 -29.54 10.74
C ASP A 521 -11.97 -29.84 9.26
N GLU A 522 -11.37 -30.91 8.70
CA GLU A 522 -11.58 -31.31 7.30
C GLU A 522 -13.02 -31.73 7.02
N THR A 523 -13.71 -32.34 8.01
CA THR A 523 -15.11 -32.73 7.90
C THR A 523 -16.00 -31.49 7.78
N ALA A 524 -15.68 -30.47 8.57
CA ALA A 524 -16.36 -29.18 8.50
C ALA A 524 -16.12 -28.48 7.17
N GLY A 525 -14.87 -28.53 6.66
CA GLY A 525 -14.51 -27.95 5.35
C GLY A 525 -15.32 -28.57 4.21
N GLY A 526 -15.44 -29.90 4.18
CA GLY A 526 -16.21 -30.61 3.17
C GLY A 526 -17.72 -30.33 3.23
N LEU A 527 -18.31 -30.25 4.43
CA LEU A 527 -19.70 -29.87 4.62
C LEU A 527 -19.98 -28.42 4.16
N LEU A 528 -19.09 -27.49 4.50
CA LEU A 528 -19.20 -26.09 4.09
C LEU A 528 -19.06 -25.92 2.57
N ASP A 529 -18.17 -26.68 1.93
CA ASP A 529 -18.01 -26.66 0.47
C ASP A 529 -19.29 -27.08 -0.28
N HIS A 530 -19.98 -28.12 0.23
CA HIS A 530 -21.27 -28.54 -0.30
C HIS A 530 -22.41 -27.55 -0.03
N TRP A 531 -22.35 -26.83 1.09
CA TRP A 531 -23.39 -25.88 1.45
C TRP A 531 -23.26 -24.55 0.73
N ILE A 532 -22.08 -24.21 0.29
CA ILE A 532 -21.77 -22.93 -0.37
C ILE A 532 -21.54 -23.20 -1.87
N GLU A 533 -22.60 -23.70 -2.54
CA GLU A 533 -22.55 -23.94 -4.00
C GLU A 533 -22.34 -22.65 -4.80
N ASP A 534 -22.90 -21.54 -4.31
CA ASP A 534 -22.75 -20.22 -4.91
C ASP A 534 -22.05 -19.25 -3.95
N ALA A 535 -20.76 -19.49 -3.71
CA ALA A 535 -19.93 -18.68 -2.82
C ALA A 535 -19.86 -17.21 -3.25
N ALA A 536 -19.86 -16.94 -4.55
CA ALA A 536 -19.75 -15.57 -5.09
C ALA A 536 -21.00 -14.73 -4.77
N SER A 537 -22.21 -15.31 -4.81
CA SER A 537 -23.44 -14.61 -4.43
C SER A 537 -23.53 -14.39 -2.92
N LEU A 538 -23.03 -15.32 -2.13
CA LEU A 538 -23.01 -15.23 -0.68
C LEU A 538 -22.07 -14.13 -0.18
N GLU A 539 -20.89 -13.98 -0.79
CA GLU A 539 -19.90 -12.98 -0.42
C GLU A 539 -20.39 -11.54 -0.52
N THR A 540 -21.25 -11.27 -1.49
CA THR A 540 -21.80 -9.92 -1.73
C THR A 540 -23.16 -9.70 -1.06
N ALA A 541 -23.70 -10.72 -0.39
CA ALA A 541 -25.02 -10.67 0.21
C ALA A 541 -25.08 -9.71 1.42
N ALA A 542 -26.17 -8.96 1.51
CA ALA A 542 -26.47 -8.13 2.68
C ALA A 542 -26.88 -8.99 3.89
N ASP A 543 -26.77 -8.44 5.09
CA ASP A 543 -27.05 -9.15 6.35
C ASP A 543 -28.48 -9.70 6.45
N GLU A 544 -29.43 -9.09 5.73
CA GLU A 544 -30.84 -9.48 5.69
C GLU A 544 -31.16 -10.58 4.66
N VAL A 545 -30.19 -10.93 3.78
CA VAL A 545 -30.40 -12.01 2.78
C VAL A 545 -30.60 -13.33 3.51
N ARG A 546 -31.67 -14.02 3.17
CA ARG A 546 -31.98 -15.35 3.73
C ARG A 546 -31.37 -16.45 2.89
N LEU A 547 -30.61 -17.30 3.54
CA LEU A 547 -30.00 -18.49 2.98
C LEU A 547 -30.87 -19.71 3.29
N GLN A 548 -31.10 -20.55 2.29
CA GLN A 548 -31.70 -21.87 2.48
C GLN A 548 -30.60 -22.92 2.39
N PHE A 549 -30.53 -23.78 3.39
CA PHE A 549 -29.60 -24.90 3.37
C PHE A 549 -30.20 -26.07 2.60
N PRO A 550 -29.37 -26.83 1.84
CA PRO A 550 -29.84 -28.08 1.22
C PRO A 550 -30.37 -29.04 2.32
N SER A 551 -31.52 -29.64 2.09
CA SER A 551 -32.04 -30.70 2.97
C SER A 551 -31.09 -31.91 2.94
N GLN A 552 -30.87 -32.57 4.08
CA GLN A 552 -29.96 -33.73 4.26
C GLN A 552 -30.26 -34.96 3.33
N GLY A 553 -31.05 -34.84 2.28
CA GLY A 553 -31.44 -35.93 1.41
C GLY A 553 -30.44 -36.35 0.33
N GLY A 554 -29.19 -35.88 0.35
CA GLY A 554 -28.19 -36.10 -0.70
C GLY A 554 -26.83 -36.63 -0.25
N ILE A 555 -26.66 -37.05 1.00
CA ILE A 555 -25.41 -37.64 1.46
C ILE A 555 -25.68 -39.10 1.86
N GLU A 556 -25.65 -40.03 0.91
CA GLU A 556 -25.36 -41.46 1.09
C GLU A 556 -23.92 -41.76 0.65
#